data_2cf4301644eef5a892f593213bb72ae4
#
_entry.id   2cf4301644eef5a892f593213bb72ae4
#
_cell.length_a   1.000
_cell.length_b   1.000
_cell.length_c   1.000
_cell.angle_alpha   90.00
_cell.angle_beta   90.00
_cell.angle_gamma   90.00
#
_symmetry.space_group_name_H-M   'P 1'
#
loop_
_entity.id
_entity.type
_entity.pdbx_description
1 polymer ?
#
loop_
_entity_poly.entity_id
_entity_poly.type
_entity_poly.pdbx_seq_one_letter_code
_entity_poly.pdbx_strand_id
1 'polypeptide(L)'
;SVHALAPQVIKANYDSQILDALKKIIGKNVSYQITFDAELADKYQKEKKRELQKARRSLPETEESKIIDNLAQMQSSANLNLKYKFSNFVVGENSRFAHAAAFAVAQNPAKKYNPLFIYGASGLGKTHLMQAIGHYIIFNKPKLKVKYIKTEEYVNELIKNIQCGGNDRNTRMDKFRQKYRNVDVLLIDDIQFLES
;
A
#
# COMPACT_ATOMS: atom_id res chain seq x y z
N SER A 1 1.77 17.78 16.05
CA SER A 1 1.15 16.48 15.78
C SER A 1 -0.21 16.70 15.13
N VAL A 2 -0.52 15.95 14.09
CA VAL A 2 -1.76 16.07 13.29
C VAL A 2 -3.02 15.90 14.15
N HIS A 3 -2.94 15.17 15.25
CA HIS A 3 -4.06 14.89 16.16
C HIS A 3 -4.48 16.08 17.04
N ALA A 4 -3.59 17.04 17.29
CA ALA A 4 -3.91 18.22 18.12
C ALA A 4 -4.81 19.25 17.41
N LEU A 5 -4.84 19.22 16.07
CA LEU A 5 -5.65 20.14 15.25
C LEU A 5 -7.06 19.59 14.94
N ALA A 6 -7.31 18.31 15.13
CA ALA A 6 -8.58 17.67 14.79
C ALA A 6 -9.81 18.29 15.49
N PRO A 7 -9.80 18.60 16.81
CA PRO A 7 -10.93 19.23 17.47
C PRO A 7 -11.25 20.61 16.92
N GLN A 8 -10.25 21.41 16.58
CA GLN A 8 -10.42 22.77 16.03
C GLN A 8 -11.00 22.73 14.61
N VAL A 9 -10.52 21.81 13.77
CA VAL A 9 -11.02 21.62 12.40
C VAL A 9 -12.48 21.12 12.40
N ILE A 10 -12.82 20.20 13.29
CA ILE A 10 -14.20 19.71 13.43
C ILE A 10 -15.11 20.85 13.87
N LYS A 11 -14.71 21.62 14.87
CA LYS A 11 -15.49 22.76 15.36
C LYS A 11 -15.67 23.81 14.27
N ALA A 12 -14.63 24.15 13.50
CA ALA A 12 -14.70 25.16 12.44
C ALA A 12 -15.65 24.76 11.28
N ASN A 13 -15.73 23.47 10.95
CA ASN A 13 -16.49 23.02 9.78
C ASN A 13 -17.90 22.48 10.11
N TYR A 14 -18.14 22.02 11.34
CA TYR A 14 -19.36 21.27 11.69
C TYR A 14 -20.08 21.81 12.93
N ASP A 15 -19.68 22.96 13.48
CA ASP A 15 -20.23 23.53 14.73
C ASP A 15 -21.76 23.67 14.67
N SER A 16 -22.29 24.31 13.62
CA SER A 16 -23.72 24.51 13.43
C SER A 16 -24.50 23.18 13.34
N GLN A 17 -23.97 22.21 12.62
CA GLN A 17 -24.63 20.91 12.44
C GLN A 17 -24.65 20.12 13.75
N ILE A 18 -23.57 20.18 14.53
CA ILE A 18 -23.47 19.54 15.84
C ILE A 18 -24.45 20.18 16.84
N LEU A 19 -24.51 21.51 16.88
CA LEU A 19 -25.44 22.24 17.74
C LEU A 19 -26.90 21.96 17.39
N ASP A 20 -27.24 21.95 16.11
CA ASP A 20 -28.60 21.62 15.63
C ASP A 20 -28.99 20.18 15.99
N ALA A 21 -28.09 19.21 15.83
CA ALA A 21 -28.32 17.83 16.22
C ALA A 21 -28.54 17.70 17.74
N LEU A 22 -27.68 18.33 18.55
CA LEU A 22 -27.79 18.34 20.00
C LEU A 22 -29.09 19.01 20.47
N LYS A 23 -29.50 20.12 19.85
CA LYS A 23 -30.76 20.83 20.14
C LYS A 23 -31.97 19.91 19.84
N LYS A 24 -31.93 19.17 18.72
CA LYS A 24 -33.02 18.21 18.39
C LYS A 24 -33.13 17.06 19.39
N ILE A 25 -32.01 16.57 19.92
CA ILE A 25 -32.00 15.43 20.84
C ILE A 25 -32.32 15.86 22.28
N ILE A 26 -31.74 16.98 22.73
CA ILE A 26 -31.79 17.41 24.15
C ILE A 26 -32.93 18.42 24.39
N GLY A 27 -33.44 19.05 23.34
CA GLY A 27 -34.53 20.03 23.43
C GLY A 27 -34.15 21.40 24.06
N LYS A 28 -32.86 21.60 24.34
CA LYS A 28 -32.31 22.83 24.95
C LYS A 28 -31.04 23.28 24.22
N ASN A 29 -30.72 24.58 24.35
CA ASN A 29 -29.43 25.09 23.90
C ASN A 29 -28.33 24.57 24.83
N VAL A 30 -27.36 23.86 24.29
CA VAL A 30 -26.25 23.25 25.03
C VAL A 30 -24.91 23.72 24.44
N SER A 31 -23.92 23.84 25.30
CA SER A 31 -22.52 24.00 24.86
C SER A 31 -21.85 22.63 24.86
N TYR A 32 -20.94 22.42 23.95
CA TYR A 32 -20.16 21.18 23.87
C TYR A 32 -18.68 21.49 23.77
N GLN A 33 -17.87 20.52 24.18
CA GLN A 33 -16.42 20.58 24.05
C GLN A 33 -15.93 19.30 23.36
N ILE A 34 -15.06 19.46 22.34
CA ILE A 34 -14.44 18.33 21.67
C ILE A 34 -13.06 18.12 22.30
N THR A 35 -12.85 16.96 22.86
CA THR A 35 -11.57 16.52 23.41
C THR A 35 -11.08 15.31 22.60
N PHE A 36 -9.78 15.21 22.39
CA PHE A 36 -9.17 14.03 21.79
C PHE A 36 -8.70 13.10 22.88
N ASP A 37 -9.28 11.91 22.93
CA ASP A 37 -8.88 10.83 23.83
C ASP A 37 -8.22 9.72 23.00
N ALA A 38 -6.90 9.57 23.17
CA ALA A 38 -6.11 8.59 22.43
C ALA A 38 -6.47 7.14 22.80
N GLU A 39 -6.82 6.87 24.05
CA GLU A 39 -7.20 5.53 24.51
C GLU A 39 -8.57 5.12 23.95
N LEU A 40 -9.50 6.08 23.91
CA LEU A 40 -10.83 5.87 23.33
C LEU A 40 -10.74 5.66 21.81
N ALA A 41 -9.87 6.40 21.13
CA ALA A 41 -9.61 6.25 19.69
C ALA A 41 -9.05 4.84 19.38
N ASP A 42 -8.08 4.36 20.16
CA ASP A 42 -7.51 3.02 20.02
C ASP A 42 -8.53 1.91 20.31
N LYS A 43 -9.35 2.11 21.34
CA LYS A 43 -10.42 1.18 21.69
C LYS A 43 -11.46 1.07 20.58
N TYR A 44 -11.89 2.21 20.04
CA TYR A 44 -12.83 2.29 18.91
C TYR A 44 -12.27 1.63 17.64
N GLN A 45 -10.99 1.85 17.32
CA GLN A 45 -10.34 1.19 16.19
C GLN A 45 -10.27 -0.34 16.37
N LYS A 46 -10.00 -0.81 17.59
CA LYS A 46 -9.98 -2.25 17.92
C LYS A 46 -11.39 -2.86 17.85
N GLU A 47 -12.42 -2.17 18.35
CA GLU A 47 -13.81 -2.61 18.26
C GLU A 47 -14.30 -2.65 16.83
N LYS A 48 -14.09 -1.60 16.06
CA LYS A 48 -14.44 -1.55 14.64
C LYS A 48 -13.75 -2.66 13.83
N LYS A 49 -12.48 -2.97 14.14
CA LYS A 49 -11.75 -4.08 13.52
C LYS A 49 -12.34 -5.44 13.89
N ARG A 50 -12.80 -5.60 15.16
CA ARG A 50 -13.50 -6.81 15.63
C ARG A 50 -14.89 -6.96 15.01
N GLU A 51 -15.64 -5.88 14.87
CA GLU A 51 -16.96 -5.89 14.20
C GLU A 51 -16.83 -6.21 12.72
N LEU A 52 -15.87 -5.62 12.02
CA LEU A 52 -15.56 -5.96 10.63
C LEU A 52 -15.14 -7.43 10.47
N GLN A 53 -14.37 -7.98 11.41
CA GLN A 53 -14.00 -9.39 11.40
C GLN A 53 -15.19 -10.31 11.71
N LYS A 54 -16.11 -9.91 12.63
CA LYS A 54 -17.34 -10.65 12.91
C LYS A 54 -18.30 -10.60 11.73
N ALA A 55 -18.51 -9.44 11.13
CA ALA A 55 -19.33 -9.27 9.93
C ALA A 55 -18.78 -10.09 8.74
N ARG A 56 -17.47 -10.15 8.56
CA ARG A 56 -16.82 -11.02 7.57
C ARG A 56 -17.06 -12.52 7.82
N ARG A 57 -17.10 -12.95 9.09
CA ARG A 57 -17.34 -14.36 9.45
C ARG A 57 -18.80 -14.80 9.31
N SER A 58 -19.74 -13.86 9.29
CA SER A 58 -21.19 -14.12 9.18
C SER A 58 -21.72 -14.03 7.75
N LEU A 59 -20.93 -13.53 6.79
CA LEU A 59 -21.31 -13.57 5.38
C LEU A 59 -20.97 -14.96 4.80
N PRO A 60 -21.88 -15.58 4.04
CA PRO A 60 -21.55 -16.80 3.31
C PRO A 60 -20.34 -16.51 2.42
N GLU A 61 -19.36 -17.42 2.41
CA GLU A 61 -18.19 -17.34 1.52
C GLU A 61 -18.66 -17.42 0.06
N THR A 62 -18.95 -16.26 -0.50
CA THR A 62 -19.20 -16.15 -1.94
C THR A 62 -17.87 -16.24 -2.68
N GLU A 63 -17.87 -16.73 -3.90
CA GLU A 63 -16.70 -16.73 -4.79
C GLU A 63 -16.04 -15.35 -4.85
N GLU A 64 -16.85 -14.27 -4.82
CA GLU A 64 -16.39 -12.89 -4.80
C GLU A 64 -15.59 -12.53 -3.53
N SER A 65 -16.01 -13.00 -2.34
CA SER A 65 -15.27 -12.75 -1.10
C SER A 65 -13.91 -13.45 -1.10
N LYS A 66 -13.83 -14.66 -1.64
CA LYS A 66 -12.56 -15.40 -1.82
C LYS A 66 -11.61 -14.69 -2.78
N ILE A 67 -12.14 -14.13 -3.87
CA ILE A 67 -11.37 -13.36 -4.84
C ILE A 67 -10.81 -12.09 -4.20
N ILE A 68 -11.62 -11.36 -3.42
CA ILE A 68 -11.21 -10.14 -2.73
C ILE A 68 -10.12 -10.43 -1.69
N ASP A 69 -10.28 -11.49 -0.89
CA ASP A 69 -9.30 -11.88 0.12
C ASP A 69 -7.99 -12.37 -0.53
N ASN A 70 -8.05 -13.10 -1.62
CA ASN A 70 -6.87 -13.48 -2.40
C ASN A 70 -6.14 -12.27 -2.97
N LEU A 71 -6.85 -11.30 -3.55
CA LEU A 71 -6.24 -10.07 -4.07
C LEU A 71 -5.58 -9.24 -2.96
N ALA A 72 -6.23 -9.11 -1.80
CA ALA A 72 -5.67 -8.41 -0.66
C ALA A 72 -4.40 -9.11 -0.12
N GLN A 73 -4.40 -10.44 -0.09
CA GLN A 73 -3.24 -11.24 0.31
C GLN A 73 -2.09 -11.11 -0.70
N MET A 74 -2.37 -11.13 -2.00
CA MET A 74 -1.38 -10.93 -3.05
C MET A 74 -0.75 -9.52 -2.99
N GLN A 75 -1.54 -8.49 -2.75
CA GLN A 75 -1.05 -7.11 -2.58
C GLN A 75 -0.15 -6.98 -1.35
N SER A 76 -0.54 -7.60 -0.23
CA SER A 76 0.27 -7.62 0.99
C SER A 76 1.59 -8.38 0.79
N SER A 77 1.54 -9.55 0.14
CA SER A 77 2.74 -10.36 -0.14
C SER A 77 3.69 -9.70 -1.14
N ALA A 78 3.15 -8.88 -2.05
CA ALA A 78 3.92 -8.09 -3.00
C ALA A 78 4.58 -6.84 -2.38
N ASN A 79 4.26 -6.50 -1.12
CA ASN A 79 4.77 -5.32 -0.41
C ASN A 79 4.42 -3.99 -1.09
N LEU A 80 3.19 -3.86 -1.63
CA LEU A 80 2.72 -2.69 -2.36
C LEU A 80 1.89 -1.75 -1.49
N ASN A 81 2.12 -0.44 -1.62
CA ASN A 81 1.31 0.59 -0.97
C ASN A 81 -0.01 0.78 -1.73
N LEU A 82 -1.14 0.56 -1.07
CA LEU A 82 -2.50 0.64 -1.64
C LEU A 82 -2.84 1.99 -2.27
N LYS A 83 -2.12 3.06 -1.92
CA LYS A 83 -2.34 4.41 -2.46
C LYS A 83 -1.72 4.59 -3.85
N TYR A 84 -0.73 3.78 -4.23
CA TYR A 84 0.03 3.95 -5.47
C TYR A 84 -0.58 3.15 -6.62
N LYS A 85 -1.71 3.64 -7.12
CA LYS A 85 -2.43 3.08 -8.27
C LYS A 85 -2.41 4.05 -9.44
N PHE A 86 -2.58 3.59 -10.68
CA PHE A 86 -2.71 4.46 -11.85
C PHE A 86 -3.86 5.46 -11.72
N SER A 87 -4.98 5.07 -11.09
CA SER A 87 -6.12 5.96 -10.86
C SER A 87 -5.82 7.16 -9.96
N ASN A 88 -4.79 7.06 -9.12
CA ASN A 88 -4.41 8.09 -8.17
C ASN A 88 -3.21 8.90 -8.65
N PHE A 89 -2.64 8.56 -9.81
CA PHE A 89 -1.48 9.25 -10.36
C PHE A 89 -1.90 10.47 -11.16
N VAL A 90 -1.33 11.63 -10.82
CA VAL A 90 -1.57 12.87 -11.55
C VAL A 90 -0.64 12.92 -12.76
N VAL A 91 -1.20 12.85 -13.96
CA VAL A 91 -0.45 12.88 -15.21
C VAL A 91 -0.20 14.32 -15.62
N GLY A 92 1.05 14.80 -15.45
CA GLY A 92 1.54 16.07 -16.01
C GLY A 92 2.24 15.88 -17.36
N GLU A 93 2.60 16.97 -18.01
CA GLU A 93 3.31 16.93 -19.33
C GLU A 93 4.60 16.11 -19.26
N ASN A 94 5.41 16.31 -18.22
CA ASN A 94 6.69 15.62 -18.04
C ASN A 94 6.54 14.14 -17.67
N SER A 95 5.40 13.72 -17.13
CA SER A 95 5.15 12.34 -16.70
C SER A 95 4.29 11.52 -17.67
N ARG A 96 3.73 12.16 -18.70
CA ARG A 96 2.83 11.52 -19.67
C ARG A 96 3.46 10.31 -20.36
N PHE A 97 4.69 10.46 -20.83
CA PHE A 97 5.41 9.38 -21.50
C PHE A 97 5.72 8.22 -20.53
N ALA A 98 6.24 8.54 -19.34
CA ALA A 98 6.52 7.54 -18.30
C ALA A 98 5.26 6.78 -17.86
N HIS A 99 4.14 7.50 -17.68
CA HIS A 99 2.85 6.90 -17.39
C HIS A 99 2.39 5.95 -18.50
N ALA A 100 2.45 6.37 -19.76
CA ALA A 100 2.05 5.54 -20.90
C ALA A 100 2.93 4.28 -21.05
N ALA A 101 4.25 4.41 -20.86
CA ALA A 101 5.18 3.28 -20.88
C ALA A 101 4.90 2.30 -19.70
N ALA A 102 4.72 2.83 -18.49
CA ALA A 102 4.38 2.04 -17.32
C ALA A 102 3.06 1.28 -17.50
N PHE A 103 2.04 1.93 -18.05
CA PHE A 103 0.75 1.31 -18.32
C PHE A 103 0.86 0.22 -19.41
N ALA A 104 1.63 0.44 -20.46
CA ALA A 104 1.87 -0.55 -21.51
C ALA A 104 2.58 -1.80 -20.98
N VAL A 105 3.55 -1.63 -20.06
CA VAL A 105 4.21 -2.75 -19.35
C VAL A 105 3.24 -3.48 -18.45
N ALA A 106 2.40 -2.76 -17.70
CA ALA A 106 1.40 -3.37 -16.83
C ALA A 106 0.39 -4.23 -17.60
N GLN A 107 -0.03 -3.76 -18.78
CA GLN A 107 -0.93 -4.53 -19.67
C GLN A 107 -0.25 -5.78 -20.23
N ASN A 108 1.02 -5.71 -20.62
CA ASN A 108 1.75 -6.82 -21.25
C ASN A 108 3.16 -6.94 -20.67
N PRO A 109 3.32 -7.50 -19.47
CA PRO A 109 4.64 -7.69 -18.85
C PRO A 109 5.57 -8.51 -19.76
N ALA A 110 6.84 -8.14 -19.77
CA ALA A 110 7.92 -8.77 -20.52
C ALA A 110 7.83 -8.68 -22.06
N LYS A 111 6.78 -8.08 -22.64
CA LYS A 111 6.62 -8.07 -24.12
C LYS A 111 7.23 -6.85 -24.81
N LYS A 112 7.14 -5.63 -24.22
CA LYS A 112 7.58 -4.39 -24.89
C LYS A 112 8.82 -3.79 -24.26
N TYR A 113 8.84 -3.61 -22.96
CA TYR A 113 9.94 -3.00 -22.22
C TYR A 113 10.33 -3.95 -21.09
N ASN A 114 11.46 -4.64 -21.25
CA ASN A 114 12.03 -5.53 -20.23
C ASN A 114 13.56 -5.50 -20.34
N PRO A 115 14.22 -4.82 -19.40
CA PRO A 115 13.67 -4.08 -18.27
C PRO A 115 13.06 -2.72 -18.67
N LEU A 116 12.09 -2.23 -17.86
CA LEU A 116 11.63 -0.84 -17.89
C LEU A 116 12.40 -0.05 -16.84
N PHE A 117 13.12 0.99 -17.26
CA PHE A 117 13.77 1.94 -16.36
C PHE A 117 12.95 3.23 -16.28
N ILE A 118 12.58 3.62 -15.05
CA ILE A 118 11.91 4.89 -14.75
C ILE A 118 12.90 5.74 -13.96
N TYR A 119 13.39 6.83 -14.58
CA TYR A 119 14.35 7.73 -13.97
C TYR A 119 13.85 9.18 -13.99
N GLY A 120 14.43 10.03 -13.15
CA GLY A 120 14.09 11.46 -13.04
C GLY A 120 14.34 11.98 -11.62
N ALA A 121 14.13 13.28 -11.41
CA ALA A 121 14.34 13.94 -10.13
C ALA A 121 13.45 13.35 -9.02
N SER A 122 13.83 13.60 -7.75
CA SER A 122 13.03 13.19 -6.60
C SER A 122 11.63 13.84 -6.63
N GLY A 123 10.63 13.15 -6.10
CA GLY A 123 9.27 13.68 -6.01
C GLY A 123 8.42 13.55 -7.28
N LEU A 124 8.96 13.13 -8.42
CA LEU A 124 8.23 13.02 -9.70
C LEU A 124 7.31 11.78 -9.82
N GLY A 125 7.17 10.99 -8.76
CA GLY A 125 6.25 9.86 -8.73
C GLY A 125 6.79 8.55 -9.32
N LYS A 126 8.11 8.37 -9.43
CA LYS A 126 8.74 7.12 -9.93
C LYS A 126 8.25 5.88 -9.18
N THR A 127 8.36 5.89 -7.84
CA THR A 127 7.86 4.83 -6.95
C THR A 127 6.36 4.59 -7.13
N HIS A 128 5.59 5.66 -7.31
CA HIS A 128 4.14 5.54 -7.55
C HIS A 128 3.86 4.79 -8.85
N LEU A 129 4.47 5.19 -9.98
CA LEU A 129 4.26 4.52 -11.26
C LEU A 129 4.69 3.06 -11.22
N MET A 130 5.83 2.77 -10.59
CA MET A 130 6.32 1.40 -10.48
C MET A 130 5.38 0.52 -9.65
N GLN A 131 4.89 1.01 -8.52
CA GLN A 131 3.92 0.27 -7.72
C GLN A 131 2.54 0.18 -8.39
N ALA A 132 2.15 1.19 -9.18
CA ALA A 132 0.93 1.15 -9.97
C ALA A 132 0.96 0.00 -11.01
N ILE A 133 2.12 -0.27 -11.63
CA ILE A 133 2.31 -1.46 -12.48
C ILE A 133 1.99 -2.73 -11.69
N GLY A 134 2.56 -2.87 -10.49
CA GLY A 134 2.33 -4.04 -9.63
C GLY A 134 0.86 -4.24 -9.27
N HIS A 135 0.18 -3.18 -8.85
CA HIS A 135 -1.26 -3.22 -8.54
C HIS A 135 -2.10 -3.63 -9.75
N TYR A 136 -1.80 -3.05 -10.92
CA TYR A 136 -2.51 -3.38 -12.15
C TYR A 136 -2.36 -4.85 -12.53
N ILE A 137 -1.13 -5.38 -12.44
CA ILE A 137 -0.84 -6.79 -12.77
C ILE A 137 -1.56 -7.73 -11.80
N ILE A 138 -1.48 -7.50 -10.49
CA ILE A 138 -2.15 -8.33 -9.48
C ILE A 138 -3.65 -8.38 -9.74
N PHE A 139 -4.26 -7.24 -10.07
CA PHE A 139 -5.70 -7.17 -10.31
C PHE A 139 -6.12 -7.85 -11.61
N ASN A 140 -5.41 -7.61 -12.72
CA ASN A 140 -5.82 -8.11 -14.04
C ASN A 140 -5.20 -9.46 -14.43
N LYS A 141 -4.14 -9.88 -13.74
CA LYS A 141 -3.39 -11.11 -14.02
C LYS A 141 -3.01 -11.83 -12.71
N PRO A 142 -3.99 -12.29 -11.93
CA PRO A 142 -3.77 -12.83 -10.59
C PRO A 142 -2.90 -14.11 -10.55
N LYS A 143 -2.62 -14.71 -11.71
CA LYS A 143 -1.69 -15.85 -11.80
C LYS A 143 -0.22 -15.44 -11.73
N LEU A 144 0.09 -14.17 -12.00
CA LEU A 144 1.47 -13.67 -11.99
C LEU A 144 1.89 -13.24 -10.57
N LYS A 145 3.04 -13.72 -10.15
CA LYS A 145 3.65 -13.39 -8.86
C LYS A 145 4.43 -12.08 -9.00
N VAL A 146 3.93 -11.03 -8.34
CA VAL A 146 4.55 -9.71 -8.32
C VAL A 146 5.26 -9.52 -6.97
N LYS A 147 6.46 -8.93 -7.00
CA LYS A 147 7.18 -8.53 -5.81
C LYS A 147 7.81 -7.16 -5.99
N TYR A 148 7.56 -6.29 -5.02
CA TYR A 148 8.23 -5.01 -4.87
C TYR A 148 9.28 -5.08 -3.76
N ILE A 149 10.43 -4.48 -4.00
CA ILE A 149 11.50 -4.35 -3.01
C ILE A 149 12.29 -3.06 -3.26
N LYS A 150 12.75 -2.44 -2.18
CA LYS A 150 13.77 -1.40 -2.24
C LYS A 150 15.15 -2.04 -2.34
N THR A 151 16.02 -1.42 -3.11
CA THR A 151 17.41 -1.90 -3.28
C THR A 151 18.14 -2.07 -1.94
N GLU A 152 17.97 -1.12 -1.03
CA GLU A 152 18.55 -1.20 0.32
C GLU A 152 18.09 -2.46 1.07
N GLU A 153 16.80 -2.78 1.05
CA GLU A 153 16.26 -3.99 1.68
C GLU A 153 16.83 -5.27 1.05
N TYR A 154 16.95 -5.28 -0.29
CA TYR A 154 17.53 -6.39 -1.03
C TYR A 154 18.99 -6.63 -0.64
N VAL A 155 19.80 -5.58 -0.62
CA VAL A 155 21.23 -5.65 -0.26
C VAL A 155 21.40 -6.07 1.20
N ASN A 156 20.63 -5.49 2.12
CA ASN A 156 20.67 -5.87 3.52
C ASN A 156 20.30 -7.33 3.76
N GLU A 157 19.30 -7.84 3.04
CA GLU A 157 18.91 -9.26 3.10
C GLU A 157 20.01 -10.16 2.52
N LEU A 158 20.63 -9.75 1.41
CA LEU A 158 21.75 -10.46 0.80
C LEU A 158 22.95 -10.55 1.77
N ILE A 159 23.36 -9.41 2.36
CA ILE A 159 24.48 -9.36 3.31
C ILE A 159 24.20 -10.25 4.53
N LYS A 160 23.01 -10.20 5.11
CA LYS A 160 22.62 -11.08 6.22
C LYS A 160 22.77 -12.56 5.87
N ASN A 161 22.35 -12.96 4.66
CA ASN A 161 22.48 -14.36 4.22
C ASN A 161 23.95 -14.78 3.96
N ILE A 162 24.82 -13.83 3.59
CA ILE A 162 26.24 -14.09 3.38
C ILE A 162 26.99 -14.17 4.73
N GLN A 163 26.67 -13.28 5.67
CA GLN A 163 27.37 -13.16 6.96
C GLN A 163 27.01 -14.27 7.95
N CYS A 164 25.85 -14.90 7.82
CA CYS A 164 25.47 -16.05 8.64
C CYS A 164 26.35 -17.26 8.26
N GLY A 165 27.45 -17.44 8.98
CA GLY A 165 28.37 -18.59 8.83
C GLY A 165 27.74 -19.88 9.34
N GLY A 166 28.27 -21.04 8.88
CA GLY A 166 27.89 -22.39 9.30
C GLY A 166 27.24 -23.21 8.19
N ASN A 167 26.91 -24.46 8.48
CA ASN A 167 26.34 -25.44 7.53
C ASN A 167 25.02 -24.98 6.88
N ASP A 168 24.36 -23.96 7.43
CA ASP A 168 23.09 -23.39 6.97
C ASP A 168 23.22 -22.32 5.86
N ARG A 169 24.44 -21.88 5.54
CA ARG A 169 24.66 -20.77 4.57
C ARG A 169 24.11 -21.10 3.19
N ASN A 170 24.38 -22.30 2.69
CA ASN A 170 23.90 -22.71 1.36
C ASN A 170 22.37 -22.76 1.31
N THR A 171 21.74 -23.33 2.32
CA THR A 171 20.27 -23.43 2.41
C THR A 171 19.62 -22.05 2.47
N ARG A 172 20.21 -21.09 3.19
CA ARG A 172 19.70 -19.71 3.27
C ARG A 172 19.86 -18.95 1.97
N MET A 173 21.04 -19.08 1.33
CA MET A 173 21.28 -18.48 0.02
C MET A 173 20.35 -19.06 -1.05
N ASP A 174 20.05 -20.33 -1.00
CA ASP A 174 19.10 -20.96 -1.93
C ASP A 174 17.67 -20.45 -1.69
N LYS A 175 17.24 -20.32 -0.43
CA LYS A 175 15.95 -19.69 -0.09
C LYS A 175 15.88 -18.24 -0.57
N PHE A 176 16.95 -17.46 -0.37
CA PHE A 176 17.05 -16.10 -0.87
C PHE A 176 16.93 -16.05 -2.40
N ARG A 177 17.68 -16.87 -3.11
CA ARG A 177 17.61 -16.96 -4.58
C ARG A 177 16.22 -17.37 -5.05
N GLN A 178 15.60 -18.38 -4.42
CA GLN A 178 14.26 -18.84 -4.76
C GLN A 178 13.21 -17.75 -4.54
N LYS A 179 13.33 -16.94 -3.48
CA LYS A 179 12.42 -15.82 -3.17
C LYS A 179 12.32 -14.82 -4.32
N TYR A 180 13.41 -14.56 -5.04
CA TYR A 180 13.47 -13.58 -6.13
C TYR A 180 13.40 -14.20 -7.53
N ARG A 181 13.79 -15.47 -7.69
CA ARG A 181 13.68 -16.20 -8.97
C ARG A 181 12.29 -16.73 -9.25
N ASN A 182 11.50 -17.00 -8.20
CA ASN A 182 10.15 -17.55 -8.32
C ASN A 182 9.07 -16.45 -8.48
N VAL A 183 9.45 -15.22 -8.85
CA VAL A 183 8.53 -14.14 -9.18
C VAL A 183 8.50 -13.91 -10.69
N ASP A 184 7.32 -13.59 -11.22
CA ASP A 184 7.13 -13.31 -12.64
C ASP A 184 7.44 -11.84 -12.95
N VAL A 185 7.21 -10.95 -11.97
CA VAL A 185 7.45 -9.51 -12.08
C VAL A 185 8.15 -9.00 -10.83
N LEU A 186 9.37 -8.52 -11.00
CA LEU A 186 10.18 -7.91 -9.95
C LEU A 186 10.24 -6.40 -10.14
N LEU A 187 9.84 -5.66 -9.12
CA LEU A 187 9.86 -4.21 -9.07
C LEU A 187 10.93 -3.77 -8.06
N ILE A 188 12.02 -3.17 -8.56
CA ILE A 188 13.15 -2.74 -7.73
C ILE A 188 13.19 -1.22 -7.70
N ASP A 189 13.09 -0.64 -6.50
CA ASP A 189 13.14 0.80 -6.28
C ASP A 189 14.52 1.25 -5.80
N ASP A 190 14.82 2.52 -6.11
CA ASP A 190 16.04 3.20 -5.66
C ASP A 190 17.33 2.45 -6.05
N ILE A 191 17.41 2.01 -7.30
CA ILE A 191 18.52 1.17 -7.83
C ILE A 191 19.91 1.85 -7.73
N GLN A 192 19.97 3.17 -7.56
CA GLN A 192 21.21 3.92 -7.36
C GLN A 192 22.00 3.49 -6.12
N PHE A 193 21.34 2.87 -5.14
CA PHE A 193 22.02 2.34 -3.93
C PHE A 193 22.76 1.02 -4.17
N LEU A 194 22.79 0.49 -5.40
CA LEU A 194 23.66 -0.64 -5.76
C LEU A 194 25.10 -0.21 -6.07
N GLU A 195 25.32 1.07 -6.37
CA GLU A 195 26.63 1.60 -6.78
C GLU A 195 27.44 2.20 -5.64
N SER A 196 26.93 2.19 -4.42
CA SER A 196 27.56 2.81 -3.23
C SER A 196 28.30 1.80 -2.35
#